data_2e3d535004bd21de864d936bcde8f870
#
_entry.id   2e3d535004bd21de864d936bcde8f870
#
_cell.length_a   1.000
_cell.length_b   1.000
_cell.length_c   1.000
_cell.angle_alpha   90.00
_cell.angle_beta   90.00
_cell.angle_gamma   90.00
#
_symmetry.space_group_name_H-M   'P 1'
#
loop_
_entity.id
_entity.type
_entity.pdbx_description
1 polymer ?
#
loop_
_entity_poly.entity_id
_entity_poly.type
_entity_poly.pdbx_seq_one_letter_code
_entity_poly.pdbx_strand_id
1 'polypeptide(L)'
;DSSVTGLKVGMGAETIRELLMAVDLEKECEETKRIIDTSSSAQKRVKAVKRIEILESFRKSGNRPEWMILTVLPVLPPEIRPMVQLDGGRFASSDLNDLYRRVINRNNRLKRMMELGAPDMIVKNEKRMLQEAVDALIDNGRRGKALSGPSNRELKSLSGMLRGKQGRFRQNLLGKRVDYSGRSVIV
;
A
#
# COMPACT_ATOMS: atom_id res chain seq x y z
N ASP A 1 21.81 17.34 -14.69
CA ASP A 1 21.67 18.76 -15.03
C ASP A 1 20.33 19.00 -15.71
N SER A 2 19.29 19.30 -14.91
CA SER A 2 17.95 19.59 -15.42
C SER A 2 17.84 20.99 -16.06
N SER A 3 18.88 21.80 -15.94
CA SER A 3 18.92 23.16 -16.48
C SER A 3 19.11 23.27 -17.99
N VAL A 4 19.66 22.22 -18.62
CA VAL A 4 19.99 22.22 -20.06
C VAL A 4 18.85 21.66 -20.93
N THR A 5 18.02 20.78 -20.41
CA THR A 5 16.98 20.09 -21.19
C THR A 5 15.54 20.48 -20.81
N GLY A 6 15.34 21.30 -19.76
CA GLY A 6 14.00 21.60 -19.24
C GLY A 6 13.25 20.40 -18.68
N LEU A 7 13.90 19.24 -18.62
CA LEU A 7 13.30 17.98 -18.17
C LEU A 7 13.30 17.92 -16.64
N LYS A 8 12.11 17.89 -16.02
CA LYS A 8 11.98 17.63 -14.59
C LYS A 8 12.07 16.11 -14.35
N VAL A 9 13.11 15.69 -13.66
CA VAL A 9 13.31 14.28 -13.29
C VAL A 9 13.14 14.13 -11.78
N GLY A 10 12.27 13.25 -11.38
CA GLY A 10 12.06 12.91 -9.99
C GLY A 10 11.99 11.41 -9.77
N MET A 11 12.04 10.96 -8.52
CA MET A 11 12.03 9.56 -8.15
C MET A 11 11.08 9.29 -6.98
N GLY A 12 10.35 8.18 -7.08
CA GLY A 12 9.53 7.67 -5.99
C GLY A 12 8.12 8.27 -5.91
N ALA A 13 7.44 7.99 -4.81
CA ALA A 13 6.04 8.34 -4.60
C ALA A 13 5.78 9.85 -4.57
N GLU A 14 6.74 10.64 -4.10
CA GLU A 14 6.65 12.10 -4.04
C GLU A 14 6.44 12.71 -5.43
N THR A 15 7.25 12.30 -6.41
CA THR A 15 7.12 12.77 -7.80
C THR A 15 5.81 12.32 -8.43
N ILE A 16 5.37 11.08 -8.15
CA ILE A 16 4.07 10.60 -8.63
C ILE A 16 2.94 11.44 -8.05
N ARG A 17 3.03 11.80 -6.77
CA ARG A 17 2.05 12.68 -6.13
C ARG A 17 2.00 14.06 -6.79
N GLU A 18 3.14 14.66 -7.07
CA GLU A 18 3.21 15.95 -7.79
C GLU A 18 2.55 15.87 -9.16
N LEU A 19 2.82 14.81 -9.91
CA LEU A 19 2.17 14.57 -11.21
C LEU A 19 0.67 14.40 -11.08
N LEU A 20 0.19 13.69 -10.05
CA LEU A 20 -1.24 13.49 -9.80
C LEU A 20 -1.93 14.79 -9.36
N MET A 21 -1.25 15.65 -8.60
CA MET A 21 -1.76 16.97 -8.22
C MET A 21 -1.94 17.91 -9.42
N ALA A 22 -1.12 17.73 -10.45
CA ALA A 22 -1.19 18.53 -11.68
C ALA A 22 -2.28 18.05 -12.65
N VAL A 23 -2.94 16.92 -12.39
CA VAL A 23 -4.00 16.37 -13.26
C VAL A 23 -5.28 17.17 -13.09
N ASP A 24 -5.76 17.75 -14.20
CA ASP A 24 -7.10 18.34 -14.31
C ASP A 24 -8.06 17.26 -14.83
N LEU A 25 -8.91 16.75 -13.94
CA LEU A 25 -9.84 15.66 -14.26
C LEU A 25 -10.81 15.99 -15.40
N GLU A 26 -11.27 17.25 -15.49
CA GLU A 26 -12.23 17.65 -16.51
C GLU A 26 -11.60 17.66 -17.89
N LYS A 27 -10.44 18.30 -18.03
CA LYS A 27 -9.68 18.33 -19.29
C LYS A 27 -9.27 16.93 -19.75
N GLU A 28 -8.77 16.10 -18.82
CA GLU A 28 -8.38 14.72 -19.13
C GLU A 28 -9.59 13.87 -19.58
N CYS A 29 -10.77 14.08 -19.00
CA CYS A 29 -12.00 13.41 -19.44
C CYS A 29 -12.38 13.83 -20.86
N GLU A 30 -12.36 15.13 -21.17
CA GLU A 30 -12.70 15.64 -22.49
C GLU A 30 -11.71 15.15 -23.57
N GLU A 31 -10.41 15.20 -23.27
CA GLU A 31 -9.38 14.72 -24.18
C GLU A 31 -9.50 13.21 -24.43
N THR A 32 -9.76 12.45 -23.37
CA THR A 32 -9.93 11.00 -23.50
C THR A 32 -11.19 10.66 -24.32
N LYS A 33 -12.29 11.40 -24.18
CA LYS A 33 -13.49 11.25 -25.01
C LYS A 33 -13.17 11.54 -26.47
N ARG A 34 -12.48 12.62 -26.77
CA ARG A 34 -12.04 12.92 -28.15
C ARG A 34 -11.20 11.79 -28.76
N ILE A 35 -10.29 11.17 -27.97
CA ILE A 35 -9.51 10.03 -28.43
C ILE A 35 -10.40 8.83 -28.76
N ILE A 36 -11.44 8.56 -27.98
CA ILE A 36 -12.39 7.47 -28.25
C ILE A 36 -13.12 7.70 -29.57
N ASP A 37 -13.55 8.93 -29.83
CA ASP A 37 -14.34 9.29 -31.01
C ASP A 37 -13.49 9.37 -32.28
N THR A 38 -12.26 9.89 -32.17
CA THR A 38 -11.42 10.16 -33.36
C THR A 38 -10.43 9.05 -33.70
N SER A 39 -10.12 8.15 -32.77
CA SER A 39 -9.08 7.15 -32.99
C SER A 39 -9.55 6.01 -33.91
N SER A 40 -8.82 5.76 -34.98
CA SER A 40 -9.00 4.61 -35.87
C SER A 40 -8.46 3.29 -35.28
N SER A 41 -7.57 3.36 -34.29
CA SER A 41 -6.94 2.19 -33.68
C SER A 41 -7.80 1.58 -32.56
N ALA A 42 -8.22 0.33 -32.73
CA ALA A 42 -8.99 -0.41 -31.72
C ALA A 42 -8.27 -0.50 -30.37
N GLN A 43 -6.95 -0.71 -30.38
CA GLN A 43 -6.17 -0.78 -29.14
C GLN A 43 -6.13 0.55 -28.38
N LYS A 44 -6.00 1.67 -29.10
CA LYS A 44 -6.04 3.02 -28.50
C LYS A 44 -7.42 3.30 -27.89
N ARG A 45 -8.48 2.92 -28.58
CA ARG A 45 -9.86 3.07 -28.08
C ARG A 45 -10.09 2.27 -26.79
N VAL A 46 -9.68 1.00 -26.74
CA VAL A 46 -9.82 0.16 -25.52
C VAL A 46 -9.05 0.76 -24.33
N LYS A 47 -7.84 1.26 -24.56
CA LYS A 47 -7.07 1.94 -23.50
C LYS A 47 -7.76 3.23 -23.04
N ALA A 48 -8.30 4.01 -23.97
CA ALA A 48 -9.01 5.24 -23.67
C ALA A 48 -10.31 4.98 -22.89
N VAL A 49 -11.07 3.93 -23.24
CA VAL A 49 -12.27 3.52 -22.48
C VAL A 49 -11.92 3.16 -21.04
N LYS A 50 -10.88 2.35 -20.81
CA LYS A 50 -10.44 2.03 -19.44
C LYS A 50 -9.97 3.27 -18.68
N ARG A 51 -9.30 4.22 -19.36
CA ARG A 51 -8.85 5.46 -18.73
C ARG A 51 -10.03 6.34 -18.33
N ILE A 52 -11.05 6.49 -19.19
CA ILE A 52 -12.20 7.35 -18.88
C ILE A 52 -13.03 6.78 -17.73
N GLU A 53 -13.18 5.47 -17.62
CA GLU A 53 -13.85 4.82 -16.46
C GLU A 53 -13.22 5.23 -15.13
N ILE A 54 -11.88 5.26 -15.07
CA ILE A 54 -11.14 5.67 -13.87
C ILE A 54 -11.33 7.17 -13.60
N LEU A 55 -11.17 8.01 -14.63
CA LEU A 55 -11.33 9.47 -14.51
C LEU A 55 -12.75 9.85 -14.05
N GLU A 56 -13.77 9.23 -14.65
CA GLU A 56 -15.15 9.45 -14.22
C GLU A 56 -15.44 8.96 -12.81
N SER A 57 -14.80 7.86 -12.38
CA SER A 57 -14.92 7.36 -11.00
C SER A 57 -14.36 8.38 -10.02
N PHE A 58 -13.20 8.98 -10.29
CA PHE A 58 -12.66 10.07 -9.46
C PHE A 58 -13.59 11.29 -9.45
N ARG A 59 -14.07 11.71 -10.60
CA ARG A 59 -14.98 12.87 -10.72
C ARG A 59 -16.28 12.66 -9.96
N LYS A 60 -16.92 11.49 -10.10
CA LYS A 60 -18.19 11.17 -9.42
C LYS A 60 -18.03 11.01 -7.91
N SER A 61 -16.92 10.45 -7.45
CA SER A 61 -16.66 10.25 -6.03
C SER A 61 -16.18 11.50 -5.30
N GLY A 62 -15.75 12.53 -6.01
CA GLY A 62 -15.12 13.73 -5.44
C GLY A 62 -13.74 13.47 -4.83
N ASN A 63 -13.15 12.29 -5.05
CA ASN A 63 -11.81 11.97 -4.59
C ASN A 63 -10.77 12.61 -5.48
N ARG A 64 -9.69 13.10 -4.85
CA ARG A 64 -8.57 13.69 -5.58
C ARG A 64 -7.56 12.60 -5.94
N PRO A 65 -6.99 12.62 -7.17
CA PRO A 65 -6.04 11.60 -7.64
C PRO A 65 -4.81 11.44 -6.74
N GLU A 66 -4.28 12.54 -6.19
CA GLU A 66 -3.11 12.53 -5.32
C GLU A 66 -3.34 11.81 -3.98
N TRP A 67 -4.60 11.56 -3.58
CA TRP A 67 -4.90 10.77 -2.38
C TRP A 67 -4.56 9.29 -2.52
N MET A 68 -4.26 8.82 -3.74
CA MET A 68 -3.70 7.47 -3.95
C MET A 68 -2.31 7.32 -3.33
N ILE A 69 -1.62 8.42 -3.07
CA ILE A 69 -0.32 8.42 -2.40
C ILE A 69 -0.52 8.76 -0.93
N LEU A 70 -0.21 7.80 -0.07
CA LEU A 70 -0.33 7.96 1.37
C LEU A 70 0.75 8.91 1.91
N THR A 71 0.35 9.96 2.62
CA THR A 71 1.24 10.84 3.37
C THR A 71 1.27 10.48 4.85
N VAL A 72 0.20 9.89 5.34
CA VAL A 72 0.05 9.39 6.71
C VAL A 72 -0.36 7.92 6.65
N LEU A 73 0.37 7.07 7.35
CA LEU A 73 0.07 5.66 7.44
C LEU A 73 -0.77 5.40 8.70
N PRO A 74 -2.01 4.88 8.58
CA PRO A 74 -2.81 4.53 9.74
C PRO A 74 -2.21 3.32 10.47
N VAL A 75 -2.23 3.37 11.80
CA VAL A 75 -1.76 2.28 12.66
C VAL A 75 -2.96 1.57 13.26
N LEU A 76 -3.01 0.26 13.12
CA LEU A 76 -4.08 -0.55 13.71
C LEU A 76 -4.05 -0.48 15.24
N PRO A 77 -5.21 -0.51 15.90
CA PRO A 77 -5.29 -0.61 17.36
C PRO A 77 -4.54 -1.83 17.91
N PRO A 78 -3.98 -1.75 19.12
CA PRO A 78 -3.19 -2.84 19.72
C PRO A 78 -3.99 -4.14 19.90
N GLU A 79 -5.31 -4.07 20.08
CA GLU A 79 -6.18 -5.24 20.22
C GLU A 79 -6.17 -6.15 18.98
N ILE A 80 -5.97 -5.58 17.79
CA ILE A 80 -5.91 -6.35 16.53
C ILE A 80 -4.51 -6.88 16.24
N ARG A 81 -3.48 -6.34 16.93
CA ARG A 81 -2.09 -6.76 16.82
C ARG A 81 -1.48 -7.08 18.19
N PRO A 82 -2.04 -8.03 18.93
CA PRO A 82 -1.70 -8.25 20.33
C PRO A 82 -0.24 -8.69 20.51
N MET A 83 0.31 -8.34 21.67
CA MET A 83 1.56 -8.86 22.20
C MET A 83 1.26 -9.51 23.53
N VAL A 84 1.48 -10.82 23.63
CA VAL A 84 1.13 -11.63 24.80
C VAL A 84 2.41 -12.18 25.43
N GLN A 85 2.52 -12.07 26.74
CA GLN A 85 3.59 -12.69 27.49
C GLN A 85 3.32 -14.19 27.65
N LEU A 86 4.30 -15.00 27.27
CA LEU A 86 4.29 -16.45 27.48
C LEU A 86 4.99 -16.82 28.79
N ASP A 87 4.72 -18.03 29.25
CA ASP A 87 5.43 -18.60 30.36
C ASP A 87 6.96 -18.60 30.11
N GLY A 88 7.75 -18.20 31.12
CA GLY A 88 9.19 -18.05 30.98
C GLY A 88 9.68 -16.69 30.43
N GLY A 89 8.83 -15.64 30.48
CA GLY A 89 9.23 -14.27 30.21
C GLY A 89 9.41 -13.95 28.70
N ARG A 90 9.05 -14.88 27.80
CA ARG A 90 9.04 -14.65 26.36
C ARG A 90 7.75 -13.99 25.91
N PHE A 91 7.81 -13.19 24.85
CA PHE A 91 6.64 -12.54 24.24
C PHE A 91 6.30 -13.18 22.90
N ALA A 92 5.02 -13.52 22.73
CA ALA A 92 4.45 -13.79 21.42
C ALA A 92 3.86 -12.48 20.86
N SER A 93 4.31 -12.06 19.71
CA SER A 93 3.86 -10.82 19.08
C SER A 93 3.26 -11.11 17.71
N SER A 94 2.25 -10.32 17.33
CA SER A 94 1.73 -10.32 15.98
C SER A 94 2.83 -9.90 14.98
N ASP A 95 2.85 -10.53 13.80
CA ASP A 95 3.78 -10.18 12.72
C ASP A 95 3.65 -8.71 12.29
N LEU A 96 2.46 -8.11 12.43
CA LEU A 96 2.22 -6.70 12.16
C LEU A 96 3.06 -5.76 13.01
N ASN A 97 3.32 -6.11 14.27
CA ASN A 97 4.16 -5.29 15.14
C ASN A 97 5.59 -5.19 14.60
N ASP A 98 6.13 -6.27 14.05
CA ASP A 98 7.46 -6.25 13.41
C ASP A 98 7.46 -5.41 12.12
N LEU A 99 6.42 -5.55 11.29
CA LEU A 99 6.27 -4.76 10.08
C LEU A 99 6.12 -3.26 10.37
N TYR A 100 5.29 -2.86 11.34
CA TYR A 100 5.19 -1.46 11.78
C TYR A 100 6.50 -0.93 12.34
N ARG A 101 7.19 -1.71 13.17
CA ARG A 101 8.51 -1.34 13.71
C ARG A 101 9.51 -1.06 12.60
N ARG A 102 9.53 -1.88 11.53
CA ARG A 102 10.40 -1.66 10.37
C ARG A 102 10.09 -0.34 9.67
N VAL A 103 8.80 -0.04 9.46
CA VAL A 103 8.38 1.24 8.85
C VAL A 103 8.81 2.42 9.71
N ILE A 104 8.55 2.37 11.02
CA ILE A 104 8.91 3.46 11.94
C ILE A 104 10.43 3.68 11.96
N ASN A 105 11.21 2.61 12.06
CA ASN A 105 12.68 2.70 12.08
C ASN A 105 13.23 3.29 10.77
N ARG A 106 12.68 2.89 9.61
CA ARG A 106 13.07 3.45 8.31
C ARG A 106 12.68 4.92 8.18
N ASN A 107 11.49 5.28 8.64
CA ASN A 107 11.02 6.66 8.62
C ASN A 107 11.88 7.56 9.52
N ASN A 108 12.19 7.13 10.74
CA ASN A 108 13.05 7.87 11.67
C ASN A 108 14.47 8.03 11.11
N ARG A 109 14.99 6.99 10.49
CA ARG A 109 16.30 7.04 9.84
C ARG A 109 16.32 8.02 8.67
N LEU A 110 15.30 7.99 7.80
CA LEU A 110 15.16 8.94 6.70
C LEU A 110 15.10 10.38 7.23
N LYS A 111 14.24 10.64 8.23
CA LYS A 111 14.12 11.95 8.86
C LYS A 111 15.47 12.46 9.36
N ARG A 112 16.20 11.62 10.10
CA ARG A 112 17.53 11.97 10.60
C ARG A 112 18.54 12.26 9.49
N MET A 113 18.52 11.49 8.38
CA MET A 113 19.41 11.75 7.24
C MET A 113 19.10 13.07 6.56
N MET A 114 17.81 13.42 6.44
CA MET A 114 17.39 14.71 5.90
C MET A 114 17.80 15.88 6.79
N GLU A 115 17.65 15.77 8.12
CA GLU A 115 18.06 16.78 9.11
C GLU A 115 19.57 17.00 9.12
N LEU A 116 20.36 15.96 8.87
CA LEU A 116 21.83 16.04 8.79
C LEU A 116 22.34 16.55 7.43
N GLY A 117 21.47 16.84 6.48
CA GLY A 117 21.88 17.28 5.14
C GLY A 117 22.65 16.21 4.35
N ALA A 118 22.29 14.94 4.51
CA ALA A 118 22.95 13.84 3.82
C ALA A 118 22.86 14.00 2.28
N PRO A 119 23.85 13.49 1.52
CA PRO A 119 23.82 13.54 0.06
C PRO A 119 22.55 12.94 -0.53
N ASP A 120 22.03 13.53 -1.60
CA ASP A 120 20.79 13.11 -2.28
C ASP A 120 20.71 11.62 -2.60
N MET A 121 21.84 11.02 -2.98
CA MET A 121 21.90 9.59 -3.29
C MET A 121 21.51 8.73 -2.07
N ILE A 122 21.99 9.11 -0.88
CA ILE A 122 21.68 8.40 0.38
C ILE A 122 20.20 8.60 0.73
N VAL A 123 19.70 9.84 0.65
CA VAL A 123 18.29 10.17 0.92
C VAL A 123 17.37 9.39 -0.02
N LYS A 124 17.68 9.35 -1.33
CA LYS A 124 16.92 8.58 -2.32
C LYS A 124 16.90 7.08 -2.00
N ASN A 125 18.03 6.53 -1.55
CA ASN A 125 18.09 5.12 -1.16
C ASN A 125 17.25 4.85 0.11
N GLU A 126 17.31 5.71 1.12
CA GLU A 126 16.46 5.56 2.32
C GLU A 126 14.96 5.72 2.00
N LYS A 127 14.57 6.64 1.10
CA LYS A 127 13.20 6.73 0.58
C LYS A 127 12.74 5.42 -0.06
N ARG A 128 13.59 4.79 -0.87
CA ARG A 128 13.32 3.47 -1.47
C ARG A 128 13.13 2.38 -0.41
N MET A 129 14.01 2.35 0.61
CA MET A 129 13.91 1.36 1.69
C MET A 129 12.67 1.56 2.56
N LEU A 130 12.23 2.81 2.76
CA LEU A 130 10.96 3.12 3.43
C LEU A 130 9.78 2.60 2.59
N GLN A 131 9.79 2.84 1.27
CA GLN A 131 8.76 2.33 0.37
C GLN A 131 8.66 0.80 0.42
N GLU A 132 9.80 0.10 0.41
CA GLU A 132 9.84 -1.37 0.53
C GLU A 132 9.24 -1.85 1.87
N ALA A 133 9.49 -1.13 2.97
CA ALA A 133 8.91 -1.47 4.28
C ALA A 133 7.39 -1.27 4.29
N VAL A 134 6.87 -0.21 3.66
CA VAL A 134 5.42 0.04 3.54
C VAL A 134 4.77 -0.99 2.61
N ASP A 135 5.40 -1.31 1.47
CA ASP A 135 4.91 -2.35 0.55
C ASP A 135 4.78 -3.71 1.27
N ALA A 136 5.77 -4.08 2.09
CA ALA A 136 5.73 -5.32 2.87
C ALA A 136 4.64 -5.30 3.96
N LEU A 137 4.36 -4.16 4.58
CA LEU A 137 3.27 -4.03 5.55
C LEU A 137 1.90 -4.26 4.89
N ILE A 138 1.69 -3.73 3.68
CA ILE A 138 0.42 -3.82 2.96
C ILE A 138 0.26 -5.22 2.35
N ASP A 139 1.21 -5.70 1.58
CA ASP A 139 1.16 -7.00 0.89
C ASP A 139 2.57 -7.60 0.74
N ASN A 140 3.02 -8.31 1.77
CA ASN A 140 4.36 -8.91 1.82
C ASN A 140 4.55 -9.95 0.71
N GLY A 141 5.63 -9.81 -0.05
CA GLY A 141 5.97 -10.72 -1.15
C GLY A 141 5.37 -10.34 -2.51
N ARG A 142 4.58 -9.27 -2.61
CA ARG A 142 4.03 -8.82 -3.89
C ARG A 142 5.10 -8.26 -4.83
N ARG A 143 6.10 -7.59 -4.29
CA ARG A 143 7.22 -6.98 -5.03
C ARG A 143 8.54 -7.59 -4.60
N GLY A 144 8.86 -8.79 -5.10
CA GLY A 144 10.10 -9.47 -4.81
C GLY A 144 10.02 -10.47 -3.66
N LYS A 145 11.15 -10.73 -3.00
CA LYS A 145 11.24 -11.71 -1.92
C LYS A 145 10.49 -11.23 -0.68
N ALA A 146 9.61 -12.08 -0.16
CA ALA A 146 8.88 -11.80 1.06
C ALA A 146 9.82 -11.64 2.26
N LEU A 147 9.50 -10.70 3.15
CA LEU A 147 10.18 -10.57 4.43
C LEU A 147 9.80 -11.75 5.34
N SER A 148 10.81 -12.37 5.91
CA SER A 148 10.66 -13.50 6.83
C SER A 148 11.04 -13.12 8.26
N GLY A 149 10.42 -13.81 9.21
CA GLY A 149 10.78 -13.75 10.62
C GLY A 149 11.96 -14.67 10.99
N PRO A 150 12.29 -14.78 12.28
CA PRO A 150 13.43 -15.59 12.76
C PRO A 150 13.35 -17.07 12.39
N SER A 151 12.15 -17.63 12.21
CA SER A 151 11.90 -19.02 11.81
C SER A 151 11.89 -19.22 10.30
N ASN A 152 12.36 -18.27 9.52
CA ASN A 152 12.30 -18.25 8.05
C ASN A 152 10.87 -18.34 7.48
N ARG A 153 9.84 -18.18 8.31
CA ARG A 153 8.44 -18.08 7.94
C ARG A 153 8.16 -16.66 7.44
N GLU A 154 7.44 -16.54 6.33
CA GLU A 154 6.99 -15.23 5.82
C GLU A 154 6.11 -14.52 6.85
N LEU A 155 6.36 -13.22 7.03
CA LEU A 155 5.56 -12.38 7.91
C LEU A 155 4.18 -12.11 7.28
N LYS A 156 3.13 -12.28 8.08
CA LYS A 156 1.76 -12.06 7.67
C LYS A 156 1.45 -10.56 7.61
N SER A 157 1.26 -10.05 6.39
CA SER A 157 0.95 -8.64 6.11
C SER A 157 -0.54 -8.33 6.32
N LEU A 158 -0.94 -7.06 6.18
CA LEU A 158 -2.35 -6.64 6.24
C LEU A 158 -3.22 -7.40 5.23
N SER A 159 -2.77 -7.51 4.00
CA SER A 159 -3.43 -8.29 2.95
C SER A 159 -3.54 -9.77 3.33
N GLY A 160 -2.47 -10.34 3.88
CA GLY A 160 -2.45 -11.73 4.35
C GLY A 160 -3.41 -12.01 5.52
N MET A 161 -3.75 -10.99 6.32
CA MET A 161 -4.75 -11.12 7.38
C MET A 161 -6.18 -11.20 6.86
N LEU A 162 -6.45 -10.71 5.67
CA LEU A 162 -7.77 -10.70 5.06
C LEU A 162 -8.04 -11.92 4.17
N ARG A 163 -6.98 -12.46 3.55
CA ARG A 163 -7.05 -13.56 2.57
C ARG A 163 -7.08 -14.94 3.20
N GLY A 164 -7.62 -15.90 2.43
CA GLY A 164 -7.56 -17.33 2.71
C GLY A 164 -8.52 -17.82 3.78
N LYS A 165 -8.42 -19.10 4.12
CA LYS A 165 -9.31 -19.79 5.09
C LYS A 165 -9.20 -19.21 6.50
N GLN A 166 -7.99 -18.77 6.88
CA GLN A 166 -7.68 -18.17 8.19
C GLN A 166 -7.71 -16.63 8.13
N GLY A 167 -8.23 -16.05 7.04
CA GLY A 167 -8.40 -14.63 6.91
C GLY A 167 -9.64 -14.13 7.64
N ARG A 168 -9.64 -12.82 7.91
CA ARG A 168 -10.72 -12.17 8.68
C ARG A 168 -12.11 -12.39 8.09
N PHE A 169 -12.24 -12.35 6.77
CA PHE A 169 -13.55 -12.57 6.13
C PHE A 169 -14.09 -13.98 6.37
N ARG A 170 -13.31 -15.01 6.12
CA ARG A 170 -13.78 -16.41 6.20
C ARG A 170 -13.83 -16.95 7.63
N GLN A 171 -12.90 -16.52 8.49
CA GLN A 171 -12.79 -17.06 9.84
C GLN A 171 -13.65 -16.34 10.86
N ASN A 172 -13.84 -15.02 10.73
CA ASN A 172 -14.47 -14.20 11.76
C ASN A 172 -15.74 -13.46 11.32
N LEU A 173 -15.96 -13.26 10.02
CA LEU A 173 -17.10 -12.49 9.49
C LEU A 173 -18.17 -13.39 8.88
N LEU A 174 -17.81 -14.35 8.02
CA LEU A 174 -18.77 -15.29 7.41
C LEU A 174 -19.21 -16.39 8.38
N GLY A 175 -18.40 -16.69 9.38
CA GLY A 175 -18.74 -17.63 10.45
C GLY A 175 -18.02 -17.21 11.72
N LYS A 176 -18.73 -17.24 12.84
CA LYS A 176 -18.20 -16.89 14.16
C LYS A 176 -18.36 -18.07 15.11
N ARG A 177 -17.48 -18.17 16.10
CA ARG A 177 -17.72 -19.04 17.26
C ARG A 177 -18.82 -18.42 18.10
N VAL A 178 -19.75 -19.24 18.56
CA VAL A 178 -20.85 -18.85 19.41
C VAL A 178 -20.85 -19.70 20.66
N ASP A 179 -21.33 -19.12 21.76
CA ASP A 179 -21.60 -19.87 22.98
C ASP A 179 -22.87 -20.71 22.81
N TYR A 180 -23.03 -21.73 23.62
CA TYR A 180 -24.19 -22.62 23.60
C TYR A 180 -24.48 -23.26 22.22
N SER A 181 -23.45 -23.68 21.53
CA SER A 181 -23.55 -24.45 20.29
C SER A 181 -23.22 -25.90 20.48
N GLY A 182 -23.90 -26.75 19.75
CA GLY A 182 -23.67 -28.19 19.77
C GLY A 182 -23.74 -28.81 18.40
N ARG A 183 -23.17 -30.00 18.25
CA ARG A 183 -23.23 -30.82 17.02
C ARG A 183 -23.52 -32.26 17.40
N SER A 184 -24.49 -32.85 16.74
CA SER A 184 -24.85 -34.26 16.93
C SER A 184 -25.00 -34.98 15.59
N VAL A 185 -24.97 -36.29 15.64
CA VAL A 185 -25.31 -37.15 14.50
C VAL A 185 -26.82 -37.21 14.38
N ILE A 186 -27.32 -37.05 13.18
CA ILE A 186 -28.74 -37.26 12.85
C ILE A 186 -28.89 -38.76 12.58
N VAL A 187 -29.75 -39.42 13.36
CA VAL A 187 -30.08 -40.85 13.23
C VAL A 187 -31.38 -40.97 12.47
#